data_0ffee4f5dd834e627f4a39d319404217
#
_entry.id   0ffee4f5dd834e627f4a39d319404217
#
_cell.length_a   1.000
_cell.length_b   1.000
_cell.length_c   1.000
_cell.angle_alpha   90.00
_cell.angle_beta   90.00
_cell.angle_gamma   90.00
#
_symmetry.space_group_name_H-M   'P 1'
#
loop_
_entity.id
_entity.type
_entity.pdbx_description
1 polymer ?
#
loop_
_entity_poly.entity_id
_entity_poly.type
_entity_poly.pdbx_seq_one_letter_code
_entity_poly.pdbx_strand_id
1 'polypeptide(L)'
;MINYSHIYWHVEPTSIQRPSLNKRSSRKIVGGPLIKLEAVQALLKSGVFDTDQLWLATEKCEKDLLKESWSIHDVLQMLTDLDSAADYDKSEWCEVLGGRFVPCDVYRTPYDAVRKRRHPKGLLVYIKFSIEADGALTIALVSCHAA
;
A
#
# COMPACT_ATOMS: atom_id res chain seq x y z
N MET A 1 -9.35 -16.58 -16.68
CA MET A 1 -8.88 -15.86 -15.46
C MET A 1 -9.85 -14.75 -15.13
N ILE A 2 -10.27 -14.67 -13.88
CA ILE A 2 -11.17 -13.61 -13.42
C ILE A 2 -10.36 -12.40 -13.04
N ASN A 3 -10.70 -11.24 -13.58
CA ASN A 3 -10.07 -9.97 -13.24
C ASN A 3 -10.97 -9.22 -12.27
N TYR A 4 -10.46 -8.98 -11.05
CA TYR A 4 -11.18 -8.28 -9.98
C TYR A 4 -10.76 -6.81 -9.86
N SER A 5 -10.07 -6.23 -10.83
CA SER A 5 -9.55 -4.86 -10.72
C SER A 5 -10.64 -3.85 -10.42
N HIS A 6 -11.84 -4.00 -11.01
CA HIS A 6 -12.97 -3.08 -10.79
C HIS A 6 -13.48 -3.09 -9.35
N ILE A 7 -13.16 -4.12 -8.54
CA ILE A 7 -13.55 -4.18 -7.13
C ILE A 7 -12.61 -3.34 -6.28
N TYR A 8 -11.32 -3.34 -6.60
CA TYR A 8 -10.27 -2.77 -5.76
C TYR A 8 -9.65 -1.47 -6.28
N TRP A 9 -9.93 -1.08 -7.53
CA TRP A 9 -9.38 0.12 -8.13
C TRP A 9 -10.47 1.15 -8.43
N HIS A 10 -10.23 2.42 -8.08
CA HIS A 10 -11.10 3.53 -8.48
C HIS A 10 -10.94 3.82 -9.98
N VAL A 11 -9.75 3.61 -10.51
CA VAL A 11 -9.44 3.80 -11.93
C VAL A 11 -8.79 2.53 -12.45
N GLU A 12 -9.01 2.20 -13.72
CA GLU A 12 -8.35 1.04 -14.33
C GLU A 12 -6.84 1.29 -14.36
N PRO A 13 -6.01 0.41 -13.77
CA PRO A 13 -4.56 0.64 -13.72
C PRO A 13 -3.93 0.87 -15.09
N THR A 14 -4.44 0.19 -16.13
CA THR A 14 -3.94 0.34 -17.50
C THR A 14 -4.26 1.69 -18.12
N SER A 15 -5.20 2.45 -17.55
CA SER A 15 -5.56 3.79 -18.02
C SER A 15 -4.66 4.88 -17.45
N ILE A 16 -3.82 4.55 -16.46
CA ILE A 16 -2.92 5.52 -15.81
C ILE A 16 -1.71 5.72 -16.72
N GLN A 17 -1.41 6.99 -17.02
CA GLN A 17 -0.26 7.31 -17.87
C GLN A 17 1.04 6.82 -17.23
N ARG A 18 1.81 6.01 -17.98
CA ARG A 18 3.07 5.45 -17.53
C ARG A 18 4.11 6.54 -17.31
N PRO A 19 5.03 6.39 -16.34
CA PRO A 19 6.07 7.39 -16.11
C PRO A 19 7.12 7.37 -17.21
N SER A 20 7.72 8.53 -17.46
CA SER A 20 8.91 8.63 -18.29
C SER A 20 10.12 8.17 -17.46
N LEU A 21 10.93 7.26 -18.00
CA LEU A 21 12.10 6.75 -17.30
C LEU A 21 13.12 7.84 -16.98
N ASN A 22 13.12 8.93 -17.76
CA ASN A 22 14.11 10.01 -17.62
C ASN A 22 13.64 11.17 -16.74
N LYS A 23 12.38 11.17 -16.29
CA LYS A 23 11.82 12.29 -15.50
C LYS A 23 11.17 11.76 -14.23
N ARG A 24 11.80 12.03 -13.10
CA ARG A 24 11.26 11.63 -11.81
C ARG A 24 9.91 12.28 -11.50
N SER A 25 9.71 13.51 -11.94
CA SER A 25 8.44 14.22 -11.76
C SER A 25 7.26 13.52 -12.45
N SER A 26 7.51 12.71 -13.50
CA SER A 26 6.46 11.97 -14.18
C SER A 26 5.91 10.80 -13.35
N ARG A 27 6.53 10.47 -12.23
CA ARG A 27 6.03 9.42 -11.33
C ARG A 27 4.81 9.83 -10.55
N LYS A 28 4.56 11.13 -10.40
CA LYS A 28 3.38 11.63 -9.69
C LYS A 28 2.10 11.27 -10.46
N ILE A 29 1.10 10.76 -9.75
CA ILE A 29 -0.20 10.44 -10.31
C ILE A 29 -1.24 11.33 -9.65
N VAL A 30 -1.98 12.10 -10.47
CA VAL A 30 -3.06 12.96 -9.98
C VAL A 30 -4.38 12.19 -9.96
N GLY A 31 -5.33 12.65 -9.16
CA GLY A 31 -6.66 12.05 -9.11
C GLY A 31 -6.80 10.84 -8.20
N GLY A 32 -5.84 10.63 -7.31
CA GLY A 32 -5.95 9.58 -6.29
C GLY A 32 -6.92 9.92 -5.17
N PRO A 33 -7.21 8.98 -4.26
CA PRO A 33 -6.62 7.64 -4.19
C PRO A 33 -7.02 6.76 -5.36
N LEU A 34 -6.11 5.88 -5.76
CA LEU A 34 -6.29 4.97 -6.90
C LEU A 34 -6.98 3.67 -6.47
N ILE A 35 -6.66 3.21 -5.26
CA ILE A 35 -7.10 1.93 -4.72
C ILE A 35 -8.30 2.17 -3.80
N LYS A 36 -9.32 1.33 -3.93
CA LYS A 36 -10.49 1.35 -3.04
C LYS A 36 -10.10 0.77 -1.68
N LEU A 37 -9.60 1.61 -0.81
CA LEU A 37 -9.08 1.20 0.49
C LEU A 37 -10.10 0.38 1.28
N GLU A 38 -11.36 0.82 1.30
CA GLU A 38 -12.40 0.13 2.06
C GLU A 38 -12.61 -1.31 1.58
N ALA A 39 -12.48 -1.56 0.29
CA ALA A 39 -12.58 -2.91 -0.26
C ALA A 39 -11.42 -3.80 0.21
N VAL A 40 -10.20 -3.24 0.22
CA VAL A 40 -9.02 -3.94 0.73
C VAL A 40 -9.18 -4.22 2.23
N GLN A 41 -9.61 -3.22 2.99
CA GLN A 41 -9.82 -3.36 4.44
C GLN A 41 -10.89 -4.41 4.77
N ALA A 42 -11.98 -4.46 3.99
CA ALA A 42 -13.01 -5.47 4.17
C ALA A 42 -12.44 -6.88 3.98
N LEU A 43 -11.58 -7.06 2.97
CA LEU A 43 -10.92 -8.35 2.75
C LEU A 43 -10.00 -8.71 3.92
N LEU A 44 -9.21 -7.75 4.43
CA LEU A 44 -8.33 -7.99 5.58
C LEU A 44 -9.11 -8.37 6.83
N LYS A 45 -10.27 -7.75 7.04
CA LYS A 45 -11.13 -8.04 8.20
C LYS A 45 -11.90 -9.35 8.08
N SER A 46 -12.06 -9.87 6.86
CA SER A 46 -12.83 -11.10 6.62
C SER A 46 -12.15 -12.36 7.15
N GLY A 47 -10.84 -12.31 7.37
CA GLY A 47 -10.05 -13.45 7.81
C GLY A 47 -9.63 -14.40 6.70
N VAL A 48 -10.00 -14.15 5.45
CA VAL A 48 -9.61 -15.02 4.31
C VAL A 48 -8.31 -14.57 3.65
N PHE A 49 -7.78 -13.40 4.02
CA PHE A 49 -6.51 -12.91 3.48
C PHE A 49 -5.36 -13.69 4.13
N ASP A 50 -4.53 -14.31 3.30
CA ASP A 50 -3.34 -15.03 3.74
C ASP A 50 -2.15 -14.08 3.77
N THR A 51 -1.28 -14.20 4.79
CA THR A 51 -0.08 -13.37 4.90
C THR A 51 0.85 -13.53 3.71
N ASP A 52 0.82 -14.67 3.02
CA ASP A 52 1.59 -14.90 1.79
C ASP A 52 1.11 -14.00 0.64
N GLN A 53 -0.07 -13.41 0.76
CA GLN A 53 -0.60 -12.46 -0.23
C GLN A 53 -0.07 -11.03 -0.01
N LEU A 54 0.72 -10.80 1.04
CA LEU A 54 1.47 -9.56 1.24
C LEU A 54 2.91 -9.77 0.75
N TRP A 55 3.27 -9.04 -0.29
CA TRP A 55 4.61 -9.10 -0.89
C TRP A 55 5.41 -7.87 -0.48
N LEU A 56 6.61 -8.09 0.08
CA LEU A 56 7.55 -7.00 0.35
C LEU A 56 8.24 -6.68 -0.96
N ALA A 57 7.80 -5.62 -1.61
CA ALA A 57 8.09 -5.38 -3.02
C ALA A 57 9.43 -4.67 -3.27
N THR A 58 10.13 -4.24 -2.21
CA THR A 58 11.46 -3.62 -2.31
C THR A 58 12.35 -4.11 -1.17
N GLU A 59 13.68 -4.14 -1.43
CA GLU A 59 14.65 -4.47 -0.39
C GLU A 59 14.62 -3.45 0.76
N LYS A 60 14.44 -2.17 0.42
CA LYS A 60 14.38 -1.12 1.42
C LYS A 60 13.22 -1.33 2.37
N CYS A 61 12.06 -1.74 1.86
CA CYS A 61 10.89 -2.02 2.69
C CYS A 61 11.20 -3.14 3.70
N GLU A 62 11.81 -4.22 3.24
CA GLU A 62 12.19 -5.34 4.10
C GLU A 62 13.15 -4.89 5.21
N LYS A 63 14.17 -4.10 4.86
CA LYS A 63 15.13 -3.56 5.82
C LYS A 63 14.48 -2.61 6.82
N ASP A 64 13.56 -1.76 6.35
CA ASP A 64 12.87 -0.80 7.21
C ASP A 64 11.98 -1.50 8.24
N LEU A 65 11.27 -2.57 7.84
CA LEU A 65 10.47 -3.36 8.77
C LEU A 65 11.33 -4.00 9.86
N LEU A 66 12.47 -4.55 9.48
CA LEU A 66 13.42 -5.13 10.45
C LEU A 66 13.93 -4.06 11.41
N LYS A 67 14.30 -2.89 10.91
CA LYS A 67 14.78 -1.77 11.72
C LYS A 67 13.74 -1.33 12.74
N GLU A 68 12.48 -1.22 12.33
CA GLU A 68 11.39 -0.79 13.20
C GLU A 68 10.85 -1.93 14.08
N SER A 69 11.29 -3.16 13.84
CA SER A 69 10.77 -4.37 14.51
C SER A 69 9.26 -4.57 14.28
N TRP A 70 8.77 -4.17 13.12
CA TRP A 70 7.38 -4.39 12.74
C TRP A 70 7.22 -5.71 12.00
N SER A 71 6.25 -6.50 12.44
CA SER A 71 5.90 -7.77 11.79
C SER A 71 4.92 -7.54 10.64
N ILE A 72 4.70 -8.60 9.87
CA ILE A 72 3.65 -8.59 8.84
C ILE A 72 2.29 -8.27 9.47
N HIS A 73 2.01 -8.78 10.67
CA HIS A 73 0.76 -8.49 11.38
C HIS A 73 0.63 -7.01 11.74
N ASP A 74 1.73 -6.35 12.11
CA ASP A 74 1.74 -4.89 12.31
C ASP A 74 1.33 -4.16 11.04
N VAL A 75 1.89 -4.55 9.90
CA VAL A 75 1.58 -3.93 8.60
C VAL A 75 0.11 -4.12 8.24
N LEU A 76 -0.40 -5.35 8.40
CA LEU A 76 -1.81 -5.63 8.10
C LEU A 76 -2.75 -4.84 9.01
N GLN A 77 -2.38 -4.66 10.28
CA GLN A 77 -3.14 -3.84 11.20
C GLN A 77 -3.10 -2.36 10.78
N MET A 78 -1.94 -1.85 10.39
CA MET A 78 -1.82 -0.48 9.86
C MET A 78 -2.76 -0.27 8.67
N LEU A 79 -2.74 -1.17 7.69
CA LEU A 79 -3.59 -1.09 6.51
C LEU A 79 -5.07 -1.14 6.89
N THR A 80 -5.43 -2.03 7.81
CA THR A 80 -6.80 -2.20 8.28
C THR A 80 -7.33 -0.95 8.96
N ASP A 81 -6.47 -0.23 9.68
CA ASP A 81 -6.85 0.94 10.47
C ASP A 81 -6.68 2.27 9.74
N LEU A 82 -6.16 2.28 8.51
CA LEU A 82 -6.00 3.53 7.76
C LEU A 82 -7.33 4.26 7.63
N ASP A 83 -7.28 5.58 7.80
CA ASP A 83 -8.42 6.46 7.52
C ASP A 83 -8.26 7.00 6.10
N SER A 84 -9.22 6.70 5.22
CA SER A 84 -9.11 7.05 3.81
C SER A 84 -9.08 8.55 3.55
N ALA A 85 -9.68 9.35 4.43
CA ALA A 85 -9.70 10.80 4.28
C ALA A 85 -8.52 11.46 5.00
N ALA A 86 -8.29 11.10 6.27
CA ALA A 86 -7.30 11.78 7.10
C ALA A 86 -5.87 11.37 6.79
N ASP A 87 -5.64 10.13 6.37
CA ASP A 87 -4.29 9.57 6.24
C ASP A 87 -3.76 9.58 4.80
N TYR A 88 -4.61 9.74 3.80
CA TYR A 88 -4.17 9.75 2.41
C TYR A 88 -3.24 10.92 2.13
N ASP A 89 -2.10 10.66 1.48
CA ASP A 89 -1.11 11.66 1.11
C ASP A 89 -1.09 11.92 -0.39
N LYS A 90 -0.75 10.90 -1.17
CA LYS A 90 -0.58 11.05 -2.62
C LYS A 90 -0.58 9.70 -3.31
N SER A 91 -0.53 9.75 -4.65
CA SER A 91 -0.35 8.57 -5.49
C SER A 91 0.84 8.78 -6.42
N GLU A 92 1.59 7.71 -6.68
CA GLU A 92 2.78 7.79 -7.52
C GLU A 92 3.17 6.42 -8.06
N TRP A 93 3.90 6.43 -9.19
CA TRP A 93 4.53 5.23 -9.72
C TRP A 93 5.76 4.88 -8.90
N CYS A 94 5.95 3.60 -8.60
CA CYS A 94 7.09 3.12 -7.84
C CYS A 94 7.72 1.91 -8.52
N GLU A 95 9.04 1.88 -8.51
CA GLU A 95 9.77 0.72 -8.99
C GLU A 95 9.82 -0.36 -7.91
N VAL A 96 9.53 -1.59 -8.28
CA VAL A 96 9.57 -2.75 -7.39
C VAL A 96 10.62 -3.74 -7.86
N LEU A 97 10.87 -4.78 -7.06
CA LEU A 97 11.80 -5.85 -7.41
C LEU A 97 11.46 -6.41 -8.79
N GLY A 98 12.46 -6.65 -9.61
CA GLY A 98 12.29 -7.05 -11.01
C GLY A 98 12.24 -5.88 -11.98
N GLY A 99 12.33 -4.64 -11.51
CA GLY A 99 12.40 -3.44 -12.36
C GLY A 99 11.06 -2.98 -12.91
N ARG A 100 9.94 -3.54 -12.44
CA ARG A 100 8.61 -3.10 -12.84
C ARG A 100 8.23 -1.81 -12.12
N PHE A 101 7.42 -0.98 -12.79
CA PHE A 101 6.75 0.16 -12.14
C PHE A 101 5.31 -0.18 -11.87
N VAL A 102 4.86 0.11 -10.65
CA VAL A 102 3.47 -0.11 -10.21
C VAL A 102 2.88 1.18 -9.66
N PRO A 103 1.57 1.43 -9.87
CA PRO A 103 0.92 2.62 -9.33
C PRO A 103 0.56 2.37 -7.86
N CYS A 104 0.96 3.29 -7.00
CA CYS A 104 0.84 3.16 -5.55
C CYS A 104 0.04 4.30 -4.95
N ASP A 105 -0.65 4.00 -3.84
CA ASP A 105 -1.16 5.00 -2.93
C ASP A 105 -0.25 5.11 -1.72
N VAL A 106 -0.07 6.34 -1.24
CA VAL A 106 0.76 6.65 -0.08
C VAL A 106 -0.14 7.20 1.02
N TYR A 107 0.02 6.64 2.21
CA TYR A 107 -0.68 7.06 3.40
C TYR A 107 0.30 7.40 4.52
N ARG A 108 -0.08 8.30 5.41
CA ARG A 108 0.63 8.59 6.65
C ARG A 108 -0.34 8.38 7.79
N THR A 109 -0.03 7.48 8.71
CA THR A 109 -0.94 7.09 9.77
C THR A 109 -0.24 7.07 11.12
N PRO A 110 -0.90 7.57 12.19
CA PRO A 110 -0.35 7.43 13.54
C PRO A 110 -0.63 6.03 14.05
N TYR A 111 0.42 5.26 14.33
CA TYR A 111 0.32 3.87 14.76
C TYR A 111 0.95 3.67 16.13
N ASP A 112 0.22 3.00 17.01
CA ASP A 112 0.69 2.58 18.33
C ASP A 112 1.12 1.11 18.25
N ALA A 113 2.44 0.87 18.21
CA ALA A 113 2.98 -0.48 18.06
C ALA A 113 2.78 -1.34 19.30
N VAL A 114 2.59 -0.73 20.47
CA VAL A 114 2.34 -1.47 21.71
C VAL A 114 0.91 -2.02 21.74
N ARG A 115 -0.05 -1.15 21.40
CA ARG A 115 -1.48 -1.53 21.38
C ARG A 115 -1.91 -2.12 20.04
N LYS A 116 -1.04 -2.13 19.04
CA LYS A 116 -1.31 -2.69 17.70
C LYS A 116 -2.53 -2.06 17.04
N ARG A 117 -2.59 -0.71 17.04
CA ARG A 117 -3.71 0.00 16.43
C ARG A 117 -3.37 1.45 16.09
N ARG A 118 -4.18 2.04 15.24
CA ARG A 118 -4.13 3.48 14.97
C ARG A 118 -4.47 4.24 16.25
N HIS A 119 -3.67 5.26 16.59
CA HIS A 119 -3.89 6.10 17.76
C HIS A 119 -3.36 7.51 17.48
N PRO A 120 -4.10 8.57 17.85
CA PRO A 120 -3.68 9.96 17.57
C PRO A 120 -2.29 10.32 18.11
N LYS A 121 -1.85 9.67 19.18
CA LYS A 121 -0.53 9.89 19.78
C LYS A 121 0.51 8.87 19.34
N GLY A 122 0.18 8.03 18.37
CA GLY A 122 1.10 7.02 17.84
C GLY A 122 2.22 7.64 17.02
N LEU A 123 3.21 6.81 16.72
CA LEU A 123 4.28 7.18 15.80
C LEU A 123 3.69 7.36 14.39
N LEU A 124 4.03 8.46 13.72
CA LEU A 124 3.58 8.67 12.35
C LEU A 124 4.34 7.72 11.42
N VAL A 125 3.61 6.87 10.71
CA VAL A 125 4.14 5.87 9.80
C VAL A 125 3.80 6.24 8.36
N TYR A 126 4.81 6.21 7.50
CA TYR A 126 4.68 6.35 6.06
C TYR A 126 4.49 4.96 5.47
N ILE A 127 3.39 4.73 4.75
CA ILE A 127 3.11 3.45 4.14
C ILE A 127 2.70 3.65 2.68
N LYS A 128 3.34 2.91 1.78
CA LYS A 128 3.10 2.99 0.35
C LYS A 128 2.89 1.59 -0.19
N PHE A 129 1.79 1.38 -0.92
CA PHE A 129 1.46 0.06 -1.43
C PHE A 129 0.71 0.13 -2.74
N SER A 130 0.80 -0.96 -3.47
CA SER A 130 -0.01 -1.23 -4.65
C SER A 130 -0.72 -2.56 -4.45
N ILE A 131 -1.56 -2.93 -5.39
CA ILE A 131 -2.26 -4.21 -5.36
C ILE A 131 -2.24 -4.85 -6.73
N GLU A 132 -2.33 -6.17 -6.75
CA GLU A 132 -2.58 -6.96 -7.95
C GLU A 132 -3.83 -7.80 -7.68
N ALA A 133 -4.81 -7.71 -8.58
CA ALA A 133 -6.12 -8.30 -8.38
C ALA A 133 -6.50 -9.29 -9.49
N ASP A 134 -5.53 -9.94 -10.09
CA ASP A 134 -5.72 -10.99 -11.10
C ASP A 134 -5.89 -12.33 -10.39
N GLY A 135 -7.11 -12.62 -9.96
CA GLY A 135 -7.40 -13.75 -9.10
C GLY A 135 -7.49 -13.28 -7.64
N ALA A 136 -6.81 -13.97 -6.71
CA ALA A 136 -6.74 -13.51 -5.32
C ALA A 136 -5.96 -12.20 -5.23
N LEU A 137 -6.38 -11.31 -4.33
CA LEU A 137 -5.71 -10.03 -4.12
C LEU A 137 -4.31 -10.25 -3.54
N THR A 138 -3.32 -9.62 -4.14
CA THR A 138 -1.97 -9.51 -3.58
C THR A 138 -1.70 -8.04 -3.26
N ILE A 139 -1.21 -7.77 -2.06
CA ILE A 139 -0.78 -6.44 -1.65
C ILE A 139 0.73 -6.36 -1.84
N ALA A 140 1.19 -5.41 -2.65
CA ALA A 140 2.61 -5.12 -2.84
C ALA A 140 2.99 -3.97 -1.91
N LEU A 141 3.66 -4.27 -0.81
CA LEU A 141 4.13 -3.24 0.11
C LEU A 141 5.45 -2.68 -0.40
N VAL A 142 5.45 -1.41 -0.78
CA VAL A 142 6.60 -0.75 -1.39
C VAL A 142 7.44 -0.03 -0.35
N SER A 143 6.81 0.61 0.63
CA SER A 143 7.50 1.31 1.72
C SER A 143 6.67 1.24 2.99
N CYS A 144 7.34 1.08 4.13
CA CYS A 144 6.72 1.17 5.44
C CYS A 144 7.78 1.53 6.47
N HIS A 145 7.76 2.78 6.95
CA HIS A 145 8.77 3.27 7.87
C HIS A 145 8.24 4.46 8.66
N ALA A 146 8.94 4.84 9.72
CA ALA A 146 8.62 6.07 10.46
C ALA A 146 8.76 7.27 9.52
N ALA A 147 7.76 8.11 9.55
CA ALA A 147 7.71 9.31 8.70
C ALA A 147 8.66 10.39 9.18
#